data_2e0e7509e67079df648e6244c47c668d
#
_entry.id   2e0e7509e67079df648e6244c47c668d
#
_cell.length_a   1.000
_cell.length_b   1.000
_cell.length_c   1.000
_cell.angle_alpha   90.00
_cell.angle_beta   90.00
_cell.angle_gamma   90.00
#
_symmetry.space_group_name_H-M   'P 1'
#
loop_
_entity.id
_entity.type
_entity.pdbx_description
1 polymer ?
#
loop_
_entity_poly.entity_id
_entity_poly.type
_entity_poly.pdbx_seq_one_letter_code
_entity_poly.pdbx_strand_id
1 'polypeptide(L)'
;MSDDLALREEICRVGRSLYERGYVHATAGNISVRLRDGFLITPTDACLGALEPGRLARIDTDGRQTGGDPASKTLALHRRIYDSAPEAGCVIHTHSTHLVALTLQGVWSEEDILPPITPYFVMKVGHVPLIPYHRPGDPQVGELVARRIVAMAARGTPIRAVLLDRLGPNVWHRSPSEASAVLEELEETAKLWLLCPQRPQPLSQAELDALRRQFGALW
;
A
#
# COMPACT_ATOMS: atom_id res chain seq x y z
N MET A 1 -12.56 -24.39 0.79
CA MET A 1 -13.77 -23.52 0.89
C MET A 1 -13.74 -22.64 2.13
N SER A 2 -13.24 -23.08 3.30
CA SER A 2 -13.16 -22.25 4.52
C SER A 2 -12.15 -21.08 4.41
N ASP A 3 -11.00 -21.30 3.79
CA ASP A 3 -9.94 -20.28 3.70
C ASP A 3 -10.30 -19.11 2.78
N ASP A 4 -11.01 -19.35 1.68
CA ASP A 4 -11.45 -18.30 0.76
C ASP A 4 -12.50 -17.39 1.42
N LEU A 5 -13.45 -17.92 2.19
CA LEU A 5 -14.45 -17.13 2.90
C LEU A 5 -13.79 -16.25 3.97
N ALA A 6 -12.89 -16.81 4.78
CA ALA A 6 -12.18 -16.07 5.82
C ALA A 6 -11.36 -14.89 5.24
N LEU A 7 -10.68 -15.10 4.10
CA LEU A 7 -9.97 -14.02 3.40
C LEU A 7 -10.90 -12.95 2.85
N ARG A 8 -12.06 -13.32 2.32
CA ARG A 8 -13.08 -12.36 1.85
C ARG A 8 -13.62 -11.51 3.00
N GLU A 9 -13.91 -12.14 4.13
CA GLU A 9 -14.34 -11.44 5.35
C GLU A 9 -13.26 -10.51 5.88
N GLU A 10 -11.98 -10.93 5.84
CA GLU A 10 -10.85 -10.10 6.25
C GLU A 10 -10.71 -8.86 5.34
N ILE A 11 -10.81 -9.01 4.01
CA ILE A 11 -10.81 -7.89 3.06
C ILE A 11 -11.94 -6.90 3.40
N CYS A 12 -13.16 -7.40 3.64
CA CYS A 12 -14.31 -6.55 3.98
C CYS A 12 -14.11 -5.82 5.29
N ARG A 13 -13.58 -6.49 6.32
CA ARG A 13 -13.27 -5.89 7.62
C ARG A 13 -12.20 -4.80 7.51
N VAL A 14 -11.10 -5.06 6.79
CA VAL A 14 -10.04 -4.07 6.53
C VAL A 14 -10.60 -2.90 5.73
N GLY A 15 -11.34 -3.14 4.66
CA GLY A 15 -11.97 -2.09 3.86
C GLY A 15 -12.88 -1.18 4.69
N ARG A 16 -13.70 -1.75 5.57
CA ARG A 16 -14.57 -1.01 6.49
C ARG A 16 -13.75 -0.15 7.46
N SER A 17 -12.71 -0.71 8.07
CA SER A 17 -11.82 0.03 8.98
C SER A 17 -11.18 1.22 8.29
N LEU A 18 -10.65 1.05 7.08
CA LEU A 18 -10.04 2.14 6.30
C LEU A 18 -11.05 3.24 5.96
N TYR A 19 -12.30 2.87 5.62
CA TYR A 19 -13.37 3.82 5.32
C TYR A 19 -13.80 4.60 6.56
N GLU A 20 -14.08 3.91 7.67
CA GLU A 20 -14.53 4.52 8.93
C GLU A 20 -13.48 5.47 9.53
N ARG A 21 -12.20 5.21 9.28
CA ARG A 21 -11.07 6.05 9.72
C ARG A 21 -10.70 7.16 8.74
N GLY A 22 -11.40 7.26 7.61
CA GLY A 22 -11.21 8.31 6.62
C GLY A 22 -9.95 8.17 5.76
N TYR A 23 -9.38 6.96 5.66
CA TYR A 23 -8.24 6.69 4.75
C TYR A 23 -8.66 6.52 3.30
N VAL A 24 -9.95 6.30 3.08
CA VAL A 24 -10.61 6.32 1.77
C VAL A 24 -11.96 7.02 1.88
N HIS A 25 -12.46 7.52 0.76
CA HIS A 25 -13.78 8.16 0.66
C HIS A 25 -14.50 7.70 -0.60
N ALA A 26 -15.83 7.80 -0.61
CA ALA A 26 -16.67 7.38 -1.73
C ALA A 26 -16.30 5.98 -2.24
N THR A 27 -15.90 5.85 -3.49
CA THR A 27 -15.49 4.59 -4.13
C THR A 27 -13.98 4.55 -4.41
N ALA A 28 -13.20 5.40 -3.73
CA ALA A 28 -11.75 5.42 -3.86
C ALA A 28 -11.11 4.21 -3.20
N GLY A 29 -9.96 3.79 -3.74
CA GLY A 29 -9.18 2.69 -3.18
C GLY A 29 -9.63 1.30 -3.62
N ASN A 30 -8.78 0.33 -3.38
CA ASN A 30 -9.03 -1.07 -3.67
C ASN A 30 -8.07 -1.97 -2.88
N ILE A 31 -8.48 -3.22 -2.68
CA ILE A 31 -7.72 -4.23 -1.95
C ILE A 31 -7.69 -5.49 -2.80
N SER A 32 -6.51 -6.09 -2.98
CA SER A 32 -6.39 -7.43 -3.55
C SER A 32 -5.62 -8.37 -2.65
N VAL A 33 -5.89 -9.66 -2.79
CA VAL A 33 -5.16 -10.74 -2.12
C VAL A 33 -4.75 -11.77 -3.14
N ARG A 34 -3.49 -12.22 -3.07
CA ARG A 34 -2.97 -13.33 -3.87
C ARG A 34 -3.46 -14.65 -3.28
N LEU A 35 -3.96 -15.52 -4.12
CA LEU A 35 -4.32 -16.90 -3.81
C LEU A 35 -3.34 -17.87 -4.47
N ARG A 36 -3.41 -19.16 -4.12
CA ARG A 36 -2.60 -20.19 -4.79
C ARG A 36 -2.93 -20.33 -6.28
N ASP A 37 -4.17 -20.06 -6.64
CA ASP A 37 -4.75 -20.27 -7.97
C ASP A 37 -5.38 -18.99 -8.54
N GLY A 38 -4.84 -17.81 -8.18
CA GLY A 38 -5.29 -16.54 -8.71
C GLY A 38 -5.32 -15.41 -7.69
N PHE A 39 -6.39 -14.60 -7.72
CA PHE A 39 -6.52 -13.39 -6.89
C PHE A 39 -7.97 -13.17 -6.47
N LEU A 40 -8.13 -12.56 -5.29
CA LEU A 40 -9.32 -11.80 -4.93
C LEU A 40 -9.04 -10.31 -5.08
N ILE A 41 -10.02 -9.54 -5.54
CA ILE A 41 -9.91 -8.08 -5.58
C ILE A 41 -11.28 -7.45 -5.36
N THR A 42 -11.30 -6.27 -4.75
CA THR A 42 -12.52 -5.46 -4.62
C THR A 42 -13.08 -5.09 -6.00
N PRO A 43 -14.40 -5.03 -6.15
CA PRO A 43 -15.02 -4.63 -7.42
C PRO A 43 -14.64 -3.20 -7.83
N THR A 44 -14.75 -2.92 -9.12
CA THR A 44 -14.63 -1.54 -9.63
C THR A 44 -15.72 -0.65 -9.02
N ASP A 45 -15.38 0.58 -8.68
CA ASP A 45 -16.27 1.59 -8.10
C ASP A 45 -17.00 1.14 -6.81
N ALA A 46 -16.46 0.14 -6.10
CA ALA A 46 -17.02 -0.30 -4.83
C ALA A 46 -16.57 0.59 -3.67
N CYS A 47 -17.51 0.94 -2.78
CA CYS A 47 -17.18 1.59 -1.51
C CYS A 47 -16.54 0.56 -0.56
N LEU A 48 -15.30 0.81 -0.11
CA LEU A 48 -14.60 -0.12 0.81
C LEU A 48 -15.31 -0.28 2.15
N GLY A 49 -16.09 0.70 2.59
CA GLY A 49 -16.89 0.63 3.81
C GLY A 49 -18.13 -0.28 3.72
N ALA A 50 -18.54 -0.65 2.51
CA ALA A 50 -19.76 -1.41 2.23
C ALA A 50 -19.51 -2.69 1.41
N LEU A 51 -18.32 -3.26 1.52
CA LEU A 51 -17.97 -4.49 0.82
C LEU A 51 -18.75 -5.69 1.37
N GLU A 52 -19.14 -6.58 0.46
CA GLU A 52 -19.77 -7.85 0.77
C GLU A 52 -18.87 -9.01 0.29
N PRO A 53 -18.58 -10.03 1.13
CA PRO A 53 -17.66 -11.11 0.78
C PRO A 53 -17.97 -11.81 -0.54
N GLY A 54 -19.25 -12.07 -0.83
CA GLY A 54 -19.70 -12.74 -2.06
C GLY A 54 -19.53 -11.92 -3.33
N ARG A 55 -19.40 -10.60 -3.22
CA ARG A 55 -19.25 -9.67 -4.35
C ARG A 55 -17.80 -9.41 -4.76
N LEU A 56 -16.82 -9.80 -3.92
CA LEU A 56 -15.42 -9.67 -4.28
C LEU A 56 -15.10 -10.48 -5.53
N ALA A 57 -14.43 -9.85 -6.49
CA ALA A 57 -14.06 -10.49 -7.74
C ALA A 57 -13.02 -11.59 -7.52
N ARG A 58 -13.24 -12.75 -8.11
CA ARG A 58 -12.32 -13.88 -8.14
C ARG A 58 -11.71 -13.98 -9.53
N ILE A 59 -10.38 -13.94 -9.60
CA ILE A 59 -9.62 -14.02 -10.86
C ILE A 59 -8.74 -15.26 -10.81
N ASP A 60 -8.75 -16.10 -11.84
CA ASP A 60 -7.91 -17.28 -11.95
C ASP A 60 -6.47 -16.95 -12.41
N THR A 61 -5.62 -17.96 -12.50
CA THR A 61 -4.22 -17.82 -12.96
C THR A 61 -4.12 -17.32 -14.40
N ASP A 62 -5.11 -17.59 -15.25
CA ASP A 62 -5.16 -17.14 -16.63
C ASP A 62 -5.61 -15.67 -16.75
N GLY A 63 -6.01 -15.07 -15.63
CA GLY A 63 -6.51 -13.69 -15.57
C GLY A 63 -7.99 -13.55 -15.92
N ARG A 64 -8.74 -14.66 -15.96
CA ARG A 64 -10.19 -14.66 -16.22
C ARG A 64 -10.93 -14.47 -14.91
N GLN A 65 -11.95 -13.62 -14.91
CA GLN A 65 -12.85 -13.51 -13.77
C GLN A 65 -13.78 -14.72 -13.70
N THR A 66 -13.77 -15.41 -12.55
CA THR A 66 -14.56 -16.63 -12.31
C THR A 66 -15.71 -16.42 -11.31
N GLY A 67 -15.82 -15.24 -10.70
CA GLY A 67 -16.90 -14.93 -9.76
C GLY A 67 -16.85 -13.49 -9.25
N GLY A 68 -17.88 -13.10 -8.53
CA GLY A 68 -18.05 -11.75 -7.96
C GLY A 68 -18.47 -10.70 -8.99
N ASP A 69 -18.53 -9.44 -8.53
CA ASP A 69 -18.80 -8.28 -9.37
C ASP A 69 -17.57 -7.91 -10.23
N PRO A 70 -17.72 -7.04 -11.26
CA PRO A 70 -16.61 -6.68 -12.14
C PRO A 70 -15.37 -6.21 -11.37
N ALA A 71 -14.23 -6.85 -11.62
CA ALA A 71 -12.98 -6.60 -10.92
C ALA A 71 -12.46 -5.16 -11.13
N SER A 72 -11.82 -4.60 -10.11
CA SER A 72 -11.11 -3.32 -10.24
C SER A 72 -10.03 -3.41 -11.31
N LYS A 73 -9.98 -2.40 -12.18
CA LYS A 73 -8.98 -2.27 -13.25
C LYS A 73 -7.54 -2.13 -12.73
N THR A 74 -7.37 -1.78 -11.46
CA THR A 74 -6.06 -1.64 -10.81
C THR A 74 -5.37 -2.98 -10.55
N LEU A 75 -6.04 -4.12 -10.74
CA LEU A 75 -5.42 -5.44 -10.58
C LEU A 75 -4.14 -5.59 -11.42
N ALA A 76 -4.06 -4.95 -12.58
CA ALA A 76 -2.85 -4.97 -13.41
C ALA A 76 -1.63 -4.40 -12.67
N LEU A 77 -1.77 -3.28 -11.95
CA LEU A 77 -0.73 -2.71 -11.10
C LEU A 77 -0.41 -3.63 -9.91
N HIS A 78 -1.45 -4.16 -9.24
CA HIS A 78 -1.24 -5.07 -8.11
C HIS A 78 -0.48 -6.34 -8.53
N ARG A 79 -0.77 -6.90 -9.70
CA ARG A 79 -0.01 -8.05 -10.25
C ARG A 79 1.46 -7.71 -10.44
N ARG A 80 1.80 -6.52 -10.94
CA ARG A 80 3.21 -6.08 -11.04
C ARG A 80 3.90 -6.00 -9.67
N ILE A 81 3.19 -5.56 -8.64
CA ILE A 81 3.71 -5.58 -7.26
C ILE A 81 3.94 -7.03 -6.81
N TYR A 82 2.97 -7.92 -6.99
CA TYR A 82 3.09 -9.33 -6.64
C TYR A 82 4.25 -10.03 -7.36
N ASP A 83 4.46 -9.72 -8.63
CA ASP A 83 5.54 -10.31 -9.44
C ASP A 83 6.92 -9.83 -8.98
N SER A 84 7.02 -8.60 -8.46
CA SER A 84 8.28 -7.96 -8.05
C SER A 84 8.58 -8.10 -6.55
N ALA A 85 7.56 -8.36 -5.72
CA ALA A 85 7.64 -8.63 -4.28
C ALA A 85 6.99 -9.99 -3.98
N PRO A 86 7.73 -11.10 -4.13
CA PRO A 86 7.17 -12.46 -4.00
C PRO A 86 6.52 -12.76 -2.64
N GLU A 87 6.97 -12.11 -1.58
CA GLU A 87 6.42 -12.22 -0.22
C GLU A 87 5.08 -11.50 -0.02
N ALA A 88 4.69 -10.62 -0.97
CA ALA A 88 3.42 -9.91 -0.89
C ALA A 88 2.24 -10.86 -1.12
N GLY A 89 1.37 -10.97 -0.14
CA GLY A 89 0.09 -11.69 -0.21
C GLY A 89 -1.12 -10.77 -0.37
N CYS A 90 -0.97 -9.48 0.00
CA CYS A 90 -2.00 -8.46 -0.10
C CYS A 90 -1.42 -7.14 -0.61
N VAL A 91 -2.18 -6.43 -1.45
CA VAL A 91 -1.91 -5.05 -1.88
C VAL A 91 -3.13 -4.20 -1.58
N ILE A 92 -2.90 -3.04 -0.96
CA ILE A 92 -3.91 -2.02 -0.65
C ILE A 92 -3.53 -0.72 -1.35
N HIS A 93 -4.45 -0.15 -2.11
CA HIS A 93 -4.37 1.20 -2.63
C HIS A 93 -5.43 2.07 -1.96
N THR A 94 -5.04 3.27 -1.55
CA THR A 94 -5.97 4.27 -0.98
C THR A 94 -5.70 5.65 -1.55
N HIS A 95 -6.66 6.57 -1.35
CA HIS A 95 -6.46 7.99 -1.58
C HIS A 95 -6.36 8.72 -0.23
N SER A 96 -5.48 8.22 0.64
CA SER A 96 -5.30 8.73 2.02
C SER A 96 -4.93 10.20 2.01
N THR A 97 -5.65 10.99 2.81
CA THR A 97 -5.67 12.44 2.70
C THR A 97 -4.31 13.08 2.95
N HIS A 98 -3.60 12.66 4.01
CA HIS A 98 -2.31 13.29 4.35
C HIS A 98 -1.21 12.88 3.38
N LEU A 99 -1.22 11.64 2.89
CA LEU A 99 -0.28 11.20 1.85
C LEU A 99 -0.51 11.92 0.52
N VAL A 100 -1.76 12.12 0.10
CA VAL A 100 -2.04 12.94 -1.09
C VAL A 100 -1.65 14.40 -0.86
N ALA A 101 -1.99 14.99 0.28
CA ALA A 101 -1.61 16.35 0.62
C ALA A 101 -0.09 16.53 0.64
N LEU A 102 0.65 15.52 1.10
CA LEU A 102 2.12 15.54 1.08
C LEU A 102 2.67 15.70 -0.35
N THR A 103 2.07 15.03 -1.34
CA THR A 103 2.50 15.19 -2.75
C THR A 103 2.20 16.60 -3.29
N LEU A 104 1.13 17.24 -2.83
CA LEU A 104 0.74 18.59 -3.24
C LEU A 104 1.62 19.69 -2.61
N GLN A 105 2.17 19.44 -1.42
CA GLN A 105 3.06 20.36 -0.70
C GLN A 105 4.55 20.13 -1.00
N GLY A 106 4.88 19.01 -1.64
CA GLY A 106 6.24 18.55 -1.87
C GLY A 106 6.70 17.53 -0.83
N VAL A 107 7.17 16.39 -1.33
CA VAL A 107 7.75 15.29 -0.53
C VAL A 107 9.16 15.67 -0.04
N TRP A 108 9.69 14.92 0.92
CA TRP A 108 11.08 15.12 1.39
C TRP A 108 12.10 14.87 0.27
N SER A 109 11.96 13.73 -0.43
CA SER A 109 12.71 13.42 -1.65
C SER A 109 11.92 12.45 -2.53
N GLU A 110 12.36 12.25 -3.79
CA GLU A 110 11.74 11.23 -4.66
C GLU A 110 12.10 9.79 -4.24
N GLU A 111 13.21 9.59 -3.54
CA GLU A 111 13.63 8.29 -3.03
C GLU A 111 12.89 7.92 -1.75
N ASP A 112 12.60 8.92 -0.90
CA ASP A 112 11.86 8.79 0.35
C ASP A 112 10.92 9.97 0.53
N ILE A 113 9.63 9.73 0.52
CA ILE A 113 8.61 10.79 0.65
C ILE A 113 8.63 11.48 2.02
N LEU A 114 9.12 10.81 3.05
CA LEU A 114 9.24 11.27 4.42
C LEU A 114 10.61 10.89 4.98
N PRO A 115 11.23 11.74 5.81
CA PRO A 115 12.41 11.36 6.57
C PRO A 115 12.05 10.43 7.74
N PRO A 116 13.02 9.73 8.35
CA PRO A 116 12.80 8.82 9.48
C PRO A 116 12.51 9.61 10.78
N ILE A 117 11.26 10.08 10.95
CA ILE A 117 10.87 10.95 12.08
C ILE A 117 10.31 10.19 13.27
N THR A 118 9.87 8.94 13.08
CA THR A 118 9.39 8.10 14.18
C THR A 118 10.01 6.71 14.11
N PRO A 119 10.26 6.06 15.28
CA PRO A 119 10.79 4.70 15.28
C PRO A 119 9.85 3.69 14.62
N TYR A 120 8.54 3.85 14.78
CA TYR A 120 7.57 2.93 14.18
C TYR A 120 7.52 3.05 12.66
N PHE A 121 7.62 4.24 12.09
CA PHE A 121 7.76 4.44 10.65
C PHE A 121 8.98 3.69 10.10
N VAL A 122 10.14 3.84 10.75
CA VAL A 122 11.38 3.15 10.37
C VAL A 122 11.22 1.61 10.44
N MET A 123 10.60 1.11 11.52
CA MET A 123 10.47 -0.34 11.77
C MET A 123 9.38 -1.01 10.94
N LYS A 124 8.24 -0.34 10.74
CA LYS A 124 7.03 -0.93 10.15
C LYS A 124 6.88 -0.62 8.68
N VAL A 125 7.27 0.57 8.26
CA VAL A 125 7.11 1.04 6.88
C VAL A 125 8.43 0.96 6.12
N GLY A 126 9.47 1.64 6.59
CA GLY A 126 10.75 1.75 5.91
C GLY A 126 10.72 2.80 4.79
N HIS A 127 11.57 2.64 3.80
CA HIS A 127 11.66 3.54 2.65
C HIS A 127 10.40 3.54 1.79
N VAL A 128 9.95 4.71 1.35
CA VAL A 128 8.77 4.87 0.49
C VAL A 128 9.09 5.82 -0.66
N PRO A 129 9.42 5.33 -1.85
CA PRO A 129 9.70 6.18 -2.99
C PRO A 129 8.44 6.79 -3.60
N LEU A 130 8.61 7.99 -4.19
CA LEU A 130 7.60 8.64 -5.01
C LEU A 130 7.63 8.05 -6.43
N ILE A 131 6.45 7.77 -6.97
CA ILE A 131 6.24 7.51 -8.40
C ILE A 131 5.67 8.78 -9.02
N PRO A 132 6.31 9.35 -10.04
CA PRO A 132 5.85 10.58 -10.69
C PRO A 132 4.41 10.47 -11.19
N TYR A 133 3.75 11.62 -11.35
CA TYR A 133 2.38 11.67 -11.82
C TYR A 133 2.19 10.95 -13.17
N HIS A 134 1.21 10.08 -13.19
CA HIS A 134 0.63 9.45 -14.36
C HIS A 134 -0.89 9.49 -14.25
N ARG A 135 -1.57 9.54 -15.38
CA ARG A 135 -3.03 9.43 -15.39
C ARG A 135 -3.47 8.07 -14.81
N PRO A 136 -4.60 8.00 -14.10
CA PRO A 136 -5.16 6.74 -13.62
C PRO A 136 -5.28 5.70 -14.75
N GLY A 137 -4.82 4.47 -14.47
CA GLY A 137 -4.86 3.38 -15.44
C GLY A 137 -3.71 3.38 -16.48
N ASP A 138 -2.71 4.24 -16.34
CA ASP A 138 -1.52 4.19 -17.19
C ASP A 138 -0.69 2.93 -16.89
N PRO A 139 -0.45 2.05 -17.88
CA PRO A 139 0.30 0.81 -17.67
C PRO A 139 1.77 1.05 -17.30
N GLN A 140 2.34 2.21 -17.63
CA GLN A 140 3.72 2.57 -17.27
C GLN A 140 3.92 2.64 -15.76
N VAL A 141 2.90 2.97 -14.97
CA VAL A 141 2.98 3.00 -13.51
C VAL A 141 3.40 1.65 -12.95
N GLY A 142 2.82 0.56 -13.44
CA GLY A 142 3.19 -0.80 -13.02
C GLY A 142 4.66 -1.12 -13.25
N GLU A 143 5.22 -0.70 -14.40
CA GLU A 143 6.64 -0.90 -14.72
C GLU A 143 7.56 -0.04 -13.84
N LEU A 144 7.16 1.20 -13.56
CA LEU A 144 7.92 2.08 -12.66
C LEU A 144 7.96 1.51 -11.23
N VAL A 145 6.83 1.08 -10.72
CA VAL A 145 6.71 0.46 -9.39
C VAL A 145 7.56 -0.81 -9.32
N ALA A 146 7.44 -1.71 -10.29
CA ALA A 146 8.21 -2.95 -10.35
C ALA A 146 9.73 -2.69 -10.34
N ARG A 147 10.20 -1.76 -11.18
CA ARG A 147 11.62 -1.36 -11.19
C ARG A 147 12.07 -0.81 -9.86
N ARG A 148 11.25 0.00 -9.18
CA ARG A 148 11.59 0.58 -7.89
C ARG A 148 11.69 -0.50 -6.81
N ILE A 149 10.76 -1.47 -6.76
CA ILE A 149 10.80 -2.62 -5.85
C ILE A 149 12.10 -3.41 -6.03
N VAL A 150 12.42 -3.79 -7.26
CA VAL A 150 13.63 -4.58 -7.56
C VAL A 150 14.90 -3.81 -7.21
N ALA A 151 14.98 -2.52 -7.55
CA ALA A 151 16.15 -1.69 -7.25
C ALA A 151 16.39 -1.53 -5.74
N MET A 152 15.33 -1.32 -4.96
CA MET A 152 15.45 -1.17 -3.50
C MET A 152 15.81 -2.52 -2.84
N ALA A 153 15.24 -3.62 -3.28
CA ALA A 153 15.60 -4.96 -2.79
C ALA A 153 17.08 -5.28 -3.07
N ALA A 154 17.59 -4.93 -4.26
CA ALA A 154 18.99 -5.12 -4.62
C ALA A 154 19.98 -4.30 -3.76
N ARG A 155 19.52 -3.18 -3.17
CA ARG A 155 20.28 -2.36 -2.21
C ARG A 155 20.21 -2.89 -0.77
N GLY A 156 19.44 -3.96 -0.51
CA GLY A 156 19.23 -4.50 0.84
C GLY A 156 18.18 -3.75 1.66
N THR A 157 17.42 -2.86 1.03
CA THR A 157 16.34 -2.07 1.65
C THR A 157 15.00 -2.35 0.95
N PRO A 158 14.45 -3.58 1.03
CA PRO A 158 13.18 -3.91 0.39
C PRO A 158 12.06 -3.03 0.92
N ILE A 159 11.26 -2.49 0.01
CA ILE A 159 10.14 -1.59 0.31
C ILE A 159 8.81 -2.33 0.44
N ARG A 160 7.86 -1.74 1.16
CA ARG A 160 6.49 -2.24 1.34
C ARG A 160 5.44 -1.25 0.86
N ALA A 161 5.87 -0.10 0.37
CA ALA A 161 4.99 0.94 -0.13
C ALA A 161 5.68 1.77 -1.22
N VAL A 162 4.87 2.36 -2.07
CA VAL A 162 5.22 3.48 -2.95
C VAL A 162 4.11 4.52 -2.86
N LEU A 163 4.43 5.79 -3.05
CA LEU A 163 3.44 6.85 -3.17
C LEU A 163 3.30 7.26 -4.64
N LEU A 164 2.09 7.15 -5.19
CA LEU A 164 1.78 7.68 -6.50
C LEU A 164 1.45 9.16 -6.35
N ASP A 165 2.16 10.02 -7.09
CA ASP A 165 1.96 11.47 -7.02
C ASP A 165 0.50 11.85 -7.32
N ARG A 166 -0.11 12.66 -6.43
CA ARG A 166 -1.49 13.17 -6.48
C ARG A 166 -2.59 12.09 -6.45
N LEU A 167 -2.23 10.85 -6.20
CA LEU A 167 -3.21 9.74 -6.22
C LEU A 167 -3.27 9.00 -4.88
N GLY A 168 -2.11 8.68 -4.30
CA GLY A 168 -2.07 8.00 -3.02
C GLY A 168 -1.16 6.77 -3.01
N PRO A 169 -1.03 6.09 -1.87
CA PRO A 169 -0.10 4.98 -1.71
C PRO A 169 -0.61 3.68 -2.33
N ASN A 170 0.32 2.83 -2.75
CA ASN A 170 0.14 1.39 -2.82
C ASN A 170 1.02 0.77 -1.74
N VAL A 171 0.41 -0.03 -0.87
CA VAL A 171 1.07 -0.70 0.25
C VAL A 171 0.87 -2.19 0.11
N TRP A 172 1.86 -3.00 0.44
CA TRP A 172 1.77 -4.46 0.38
C TRP A 172 2.43 -5.13 1.58
N HIS A 173 1.87 -6.28 1.95
CA HIS A 173 2.42 -7.17 2.97
C HIS A 173 1.85 -8.59 2.77
N ARG A 174 2.16 -9.53 3.66
CA ARG A 174 1.74 -10.93 3.57
C ARG A 174 0.24 -11.15 3.70
N SER A 175 -0.46 -10.29 4.45
CA SER A 175 -1.91 -10.38 4.69
C SER A 175 -2.59 -9.01 4.63
N PRO A 176 -3.93 -8.94 4.50
CA PRO A 176 -4.68 -7.69 4.57
C PRO A 176 -4.45 -6.91 5.86
N SER A 177 -4.44 -7.58 7.00
CA SER A 177 -4.20 -6.95 8.31
C SER A 177 -2.79 -6.36 8.42
N GLU A 178 -1.76 -7.07 7.93
CA GLU A 178 -0.39 -6.55 7.94
C GLU A 178 -0.20 -5.37 6.96
N ALA A 179 -0.79 -5.45 5.76
CA ALA A 179 -0.74 -4.34 4.80
C ALA A 179 -1.49 -3.10 5.33
N SER A 180 -2.64 -3.30 5.98
CA SER A 180 -3.38 -2.22 6.65
C SER A 180 -2.54 -1.55 7.75
N ALA A 181 -1.84 -2.32 8.58
CA ALA A 181 -0.99 -1.76 9.64
C ALA A 181 0.16 -0.91 9.08
N VAL A 182 0.77 -1.30 7.96
CA VAL A 182 1.79 -0.49 7.27
C VAL A 182 1.18 0.80 6.73
N LEU A 183 0.00 0.71 6.10
CA LEU A 183 -0.70 1.88 5.57
C LEU A 183 -1.08 2.88 6.68
N GLU A 184 -1.59 2.38 7.79
CA GLU A 184 -1.98 3.21 8.94
C GLU A 184 -0.78 3.97 9.51
N GLU A 185 0.36 3.29 9.72
CA GLU A 185 1.57 3.93 10.20
C GLU A 185 2.11 4.97 9.21
N LEU A 186 2.04 4.68 7.91
CA LEU A 186 2.48 5.59 6.86
C LEU A 186 1.61 6.86 6.82
N GLU A 187 0.30 6.72 6.86
CA GLU A 187 -0.65 7.85 6.86
C GLU A 187 -0.52 8.70 8.14
N GLU A 188 -0.41 8.07 9.32
CA GLU A 188 -0.22 8.80 10.58
C GLU A 188 1.14 9.54 10.60
N THR A 189 2.20 8.94 10.03
CA THR A 189 3.51 9.64 9.92
C THR A 189 3.42 10.83 8.98
N ALA A 190 2.71 10.71 7.84
CA ALA A 190 2.46 11.84 6.94
C ALA A 190 1.65 12.94 7.62
N LYS A 191 0.63 12.58 8.41
CA LYS A 191 -0.16 13.50 9.21
C LYS A 191 0.70 14.25 10.23
N LEU A 192 1.54 13.57 10.98
CA LEU A 192 2.48 14.20 11.93
C LEU A 192 3.39 15.19 11.20
N TRP A 193 3.96 14.80 10.07
CA TRP A 193 4.82 15.67 9.26
C TRP A 193 4.12 16.95 8.81
N LEU A 194 2.86 16.83 8.37
CA LEU A 194 2.08 17.98 7.88
C LEU A 194 1.56 18.89 9.01
N LEU A 195 1.28 18.33 10.18
CA LEU A 195 0.79 19.09 11.34
C LEU A 195 1.87 19.82 12.11
N CYS A 196 3.15 19.44 12.00
CA CYS A 196 4.24 20.13 12.66
C CYS A 196 4.49 21.48 12.00
N PRO A 197 4.41 22.60 12.75
CA PRO A 197 4.66 23.95 12.21
C PRO A 197 6.08 24.13 11.67
N GLN A 198 7.01 23.39 12.24
CA GLN A 198 8.40 23.30 11.79
C GLN A 198 8.71 21.87 11.40
N ARG A 199 9.53 21.71 10.37
CA ARG A 199 9.94 20.38 9.90
C ARG A 199 10.61 19.60 11.04
N PRO A 200 10.08 18.41 11.43
CA PRO A 200 10.72 17.58 12.44
C PRO A 200 12.12 17.17 12.03
N GLN A 201 13.02 17.12 13.00
CA GLN A 201 14.36 16.57 12.75
C GLN A 201 14.27 15.05 12.59
N PRO A 202 14.94 14.47 11.60
CA PRO A 202 15.07 13.03 11.46
C PRO A 202 15.76 12.41 12.68
N LEU A 203 15.49 11.14 12.96
CA LEU A 203 16.26 10.33 13.89
C LEU A 203 17.74 10.36 13.49
N SER A 204 18.62 10.45 14.49
CA SER A 204 20.07 10.40 14.28
C SER A 204 20.51 9.02 13.78
N GLN A 205 21.69 8.96 13.16
CA GLN A 205 22.27 7.69 12.70
C GLN A 205 22.41 6.67 13.85
N ALA A 206 22.76 7.12 15.05
CA ALA A 206 22.87 6.25 16.22
C ALA A 206 21.53 5.63 16.63
N GLU A 207 20.42 6.40 16.53
CA GLU A 207 19.06 5.90 16.79
C GLU A 207 18.62 4.91 15.70
N LEU A 208 18.87 5.19 14.42
CA LEU A 208 18.59 4.28 13.33
C LEU A 208 19.38 2.97 13.48
N ASP A 209 20.65 3.03 13.84
CA ASP A 209 21.49 1.85 14.06
C ASP A 209 21.01 1.03 15.28
N ALA A 210 20.46 1.68 16.31
CA ALA A 210 19.83 0.97 17.41
C ALA A 210 18.58 0.21 16.96
N LEU A 211 17.72 0.83 16.15
CA LEU A 211 16.53 0.18 15.57
C LEU A 211 16.89 -1.00 14.65
N ARG A 212 17.95 -0.85 13.84
CA ARG A 212 18.46 -1.96 13.01
C ARG A 212 18.91 -3.14 13.86
N ARG A 213 19.73 -2.89 14.89
CA ARG A 213 20.29 -3.94 15.74
C ARG A 213 19.24 -4.67 16.58
N GLN A 214 18.28 -3.92 17.14
CA GLN A 214 17.31 -4.47 18.08
C GLN A 214 16.07 -5.06 17.41
N PHE A 215 15.63 -4.50 16.30
CA PHE A 215 14.35 -4.84 15.65
C PHE A 215 14.50 -5.27 14.19
N GLY A 216 15.71 -5.30 13.64
CA GLY A 216 15.93 -5.62 12.24
C GLY A 216 15.33 -4.60 11.25
N ALA A 217 15.23 -3.32 11.66
CA ALA A 217 14.72 -2.28 10.77
C ALA A 217 15.60 -2.14 9.51
N LEU A 218 14.95 -2.00 8.37
CA LEU A 218 15.58 -1.92 7.06
C LEU A 218 15.58 -0.46 6.55
N TRP A 219 16.19 0.44 7.31
CA TRP A 219 16.32 1.85 6.95
C TRP A 219 17.75 2.22 6.58
#